data_5aadaa9fc873f09d2de1a67dc893f66b
#
_entry.id   5aadaa9fc873f09d2de1a67dc893f66b
#
_cell.length_a   1.000
_cell.length_b   1.000
_cell.length_c   1.000
_cell.angle_alpha   90.00
_cell.angle_beta   90.00
_cell.angle_gamma   90.00
#
_symmetry.space_group_name_H-M   'P 1'
#
loop_
_entity.id
_entity.type
_entity.pdbx_description
1 polymer ?
#
loop_
_entity_poly.entity_id
_entity_poly.type
_entity_poly.pdbx_seq_one_letter_code
_entity_poly.pdbx_strand_id
1 'polypeptide(L)'
;MEKEFIRVRSVKDILASVILIVGGSVLIMLPTAASVNLAGFFLILTGLILAFVLKTDYQDPHTGERYEKAEHYFKQAMHTAVSSAIASMPEAVNLAEAEKGSALKLDVYYNKTSRKAYLQLFEYVPHTYEPCSKVYEYDLERIQKLIK
;
A
#
# COMPACT_ATOMS: atom_id res chain seq x y z
N MET A 1 -23.30 -0.24 0.52
CA MET A 1 -22.30 -0.63 1.54
C MET A 1 -21.01 0.09 1.18
N GLU A 2 -20.44 0.81 2.12
CA GLU A 2 -19.14 1.44 1.95
C GLU A 2 -18.07 0.35 1.92
N LYS A 3 -17.19 0.37 0.92
CA LYS A 3 -16.11 -0.62 0.79
C LYS A 3 -14.99 -0.21 1.73
N GLU A 4 -14.71 -1.04 2.73
CA GLU A 4 -13.66 -0.79 3.70
C GLU A 4 -12.49 -1.76 3.49
N PHE A 5 -11.26 -1.28 3.63
CA PHE A 5 -10.06 -2.09 3.48
C PHE A 5 -9.25 -2.06 4.78
N ILE A 6 -9.00 -3.23 5.35
CA ILE A 6 -8.17 -3.38 6.54
C ILE A 6 -6.71 -3.69 6.15
N ARG A 7 -5.75 -3.16 6.91
CA ARG A 7 -4.35 -3.48 6.71
C ARG A 7 -4.02 -4.87 7.23
N VAL A 8 -3.39 -5.68 6.38
CA VAL A 8 -2.92 -7.03 6.70
C VAL A 8 -1.45 -7.22 6.35
N ARG A 9 -0.84 -8.27 6.86
CA ARG A 9 0.55 -8.61 6.52
C ARG A 9 0.61 -9.18 5.12
N SER A 10 1.60 -8.74 4.33
CA SER A 10 1.84 -9.33 3.02
C SER A 10 2.52 -10.70 3.15
N VAL A 11 2.26 -11.59 2.21
CA VAL A 11 2.96 -12.89 2.13
C VAL A 11 4.46 -12.69 1.89
N LYS A 12 4.82 -11.65 1.11
CA LYS A 12 6.22 -11.29 0.84
C LYS A 12 6.95 -10.87 2.11
N ASP A 13 6.31 -10.06 2.97
CA ASP A 13 6.90 -9.61 4.24
C ASP A 13 7.08 -10.77 5.22
N ILE A 14 6.11 -11.69 5.28
CA ILE A 14 6.21 -12.91 6.09
C ILE A 14 7.39 -13.77 5.61
N LEU A 15 7.51 -14.01 4.31
CA LEU A 15 8.62 -14.78 3.76
C LEU A 15 9.97 -14.11 4.03
N ALA A 16 10.07 -12.80 3.79
CA ALA A 16 11.27 -12.02 4.08
C ALA A 16 11.66 -12.09 5.56
N SER A 17 10.68 -11.98 6.47
CA SER A 17 10.92 -12.08 7.91
C SER A 17 11.48 -13.45 8.32
N VAL A 18 10.93 -14.53 7.76
CA VAL A 18 11.43 -15.90 8.02
C VAL A 18 12.88 -16.06 7.54
N ILE A 19 13.18 -15.58 6.32
CA ILE A 19 14.56 -15.63 5.78
C ILE A 19 15.53 -14.85 6.67
N LEU A 20 15.16 -13.66 7.13
CA LEU A 20 16.00 -12.83 8.00
C LEU A 20 16.22 -13.48 9.37
N ILE A 21 15.18 -14.03 9.99
CA ILE A 21 15.27 -14.69 11.29
C ILE A 21 16.15 -15.96 11.21
N VAL A 22 15.91 -16.81 10.21
CA VAL A 22 16.69 -18.03 10.02
C VAL A 22 18.15 -17.70 9.68
N GLY A 23 18.39 -16.79 8.72
CA GLY A 23 19.73 -16.36 8.34
C GLY A 23 20.49 -15.73 9.51
N GLY A 24 19.85 -14.85 10.27
CA GLY A 24 20.44 -14.24 11.47
C GLY A 24 20.77 -15.27 12.54
N SER A 25 19.90 -16.26 12.75
CA SER A 25 20.14 -17.35 13.72
C SER A 25 21.34 -18.19 13.31
N VAL A 26 21.48 -18.53 12.04
CA VAL A 26 22.65 -19.25 11.53
C VAL A 26 23.94 -18.47 11.78
N LEU A 27 23.96 -17.15 11.50
CA LEU A 27 25.15 -16.31 11.76
C LEU A 27 25.55 -16.27 13.23
N ILE A 28 24.59 -16.26 14.16
CA ILE A 28 24.88 -16.28 15.60
C ILE A 28 25.46 -17.65 16.03
N MET A 29 25.03 -18.74 15.43
CA MET A 29 25.48 -20.09 15.77
C MET A 29 26.86 -20.43 15.21
N LEU A 30 27.34 -19.67 14.21
CA LEU A 30 28.67 -19.90 13.66
C LEU A 30 29.77 -19.42 14.63
N PRO A 31 30.87 -20.19 14.81
CA PRO A 31 32.01 -19.78 15.62
C PRO A 31 32.88 -18.77 14.86
N THR A 32 32.36 -17.56 14.67
CA THR A 32 32.97 -16.49 13.88
C THR A 32 33.25 -15.25 14.73
N ALA A 33 33.75 -14.18 14.10
CA ALA A 33 34.02 -12.93 14.78
C ALA A 33 32.76 -12.32 15.40
N ALA A 34 32.89 -11.61 16.51
CA ALA A 34 31.81 -10.95 17.25
C ALA A 34 30.97 -10.00 16.35
N SER A 35 31.59 -9.37 15.36
CA SER A 35 30.91 -8.53 14.39
C SER A 35 29.88 -9.28 13.51
N VAL A 36 30.17 -10.54 13.19
CA VAL A 36 29.26 -11.41 12.42
C VAL A 36 28.08 -11.82 13.28
N ASN A 37 28.31 -12.18 14.52
CA ASN A 37 27.25 -12.51 15.48
C ASN A 37 26.35 -11.30 15.76
N LEU A 38 26.91 -10.10 15.86
CA LEU A 38 26.16 -8.85 16.00
C LEU A 38 25.29 -8.57 14.78
N ALA A 39 25.82 -8.78 13.57
CA ALA A 39 25.04 -8.67 12.34
C ALA A 39 23.87 -9.66 12.32
N GLY A 40 24.10 -10.91 12.75
CA GLY A 40 23.03 -11.91 12.90
C GLY A 40 21.92 -11.47 13.84
N PHE A 41 22.29 -10.86 14.97
CA PHE A 41 21.30 -10.28 15.90
C PHE A 41 20.45 -9.19 15.27
N PHE A 42 21.05 -8.26 14.52
CA PHE A 42 20.30 -7.22 13.82
C PHE A 42 19.37 -7.78 12.73
N LEU A 43 19.78 -8.85 12.04
CA LEU A 43 18.91 -9.52 11.07
C LEU A 43 17.68 -10.15 11.73
N ILE A 44 17.84 -10.79 12.88
CA ILE A 44 16.71 -11.34 13.65
C ILE A 44 15.78 -10.22 14.08
N LEU A 45 16.32 -9.14 14.66
CA LEU A 45 15.52 -8.00 15.10
C LEU A 45 14.70 -7.38 13.95
N THR A 46 15.35 -7.18 12.79
CA THR A 46 14.67 -6.69 11.58
C THR A 46 13.58 -7.66 11.11
N GLY A 47 13.87 -8.96 11.11
CA GLY A 47 12.89 -9.99 10.76
C GLY A 47 11.67 -9.98 11.71
N LEU A 48 11.87 -9.79 13.00
CA LEU A 48 10.79 -9.66 13.98
C LEU A 48 9.94 -8.41 13.75
N ILE A 49 10.57 -7.27 13.44
CA ILE A 49 9.84 -6.04 13.10
C ILE A 49 8.97 -6.26 11.86
N LEU A 50 9.51 -6.87 10.79
CA LEU A 50 8.74 -7.21 9.60
C LEU A 50 7.57 -8.15 9.93
N ALA A 51 7.79 -9.16 10.77
CA ALA A 51 6.77 -10.13 11.12
C ALA A 51 5.60 -9.55 11.94
N PHE A 52 5.89 -8.64 12.88
CA PHE A 52 4.90 -8.24 13.88
C PHE A 52 4.41 -6.79 13.74
N VAL A 53 5.21 -5.90 13.16
CA VAL A 53 4.90 -4.46 13.10
C VAL A 53 4.35 -4.05 11.74
N LEU A 54 4.95 -4.52 10.65
CA LEU A 54 4.58 -4.07 9.32
C LEU A 54 3.34 -4.80 8.78
N LYS A 55 2.42 -4.00 8.23
CA LYS A 55 1.24 -4.46 7.50
C LYS A 55 1.17 -3.67 6.21
N THR A 56 1.57 -4.29 5.11
CA THR A 56 1.75 -3.61 3.81
C THR A 56 0.66 -3.91 2.79
N ASP A 57 -0.11 -4.99 2.99
CA ASP A 57 -1.25 -5.34 2.15
C ASP A 57 -2.56 -4.86 2.76
N TYR A 58 -3.57 -4.82 1.94
CA TYR A 58 -4.94 -4.48 2.30
C TYR A 58 -5.87 -5.67 2.01
N GLN A 59 -6.86 -5.88 2.83
CA GLN A 59 -7.83 -6.95 2.67
C GLN A 59 -9.25 -6.41 2.81
N ASP A 60 -10.14 -6.85 1.94
CA ASP A 60 -11.56 -6.66 2.11
C ASP A 60 -12.07 -7.63 3.19
N PRO A 61 -12.61 -7.15 4.32
CA PRO A 61 -13.06 -8.00 5.41
C PRO A 61 -14.25 -8.89 5.04
N HIS A 62 -15.02 -8.54 4.00
CA HIS A 62 -16.20 -9.28 3.58
C HIS A 62 -15.88 -10.42 2.62
N THR A 63 -14.94 -10.22 1.71
CA THR A 63 -14.57 -11.22 0.69
C THR A 63 -13.30 -11.98 1.03
N GLY A 64 -12.46 -11.44 1.92
CA GLY A 64 -11.13 -11.96 2.21
C GLY A 64 -10.11 -11.72 1.11
N GLU A 65 -10.49 -11.06 0.01
CA GLU A 65 -9.58 -10.74 -1.08
C GLU A 65 -8.52 -9.73 -0.65
N ARG A 66 -7.30 -9.92 -1.16
CA ARG A 66 -6.16 -9.04 -0.88
C ARG A 66 -5.95 -8.05 -2.01
N TYR A 67 -5.59 -6.83 -1.63
CA TYR A 67 -5.36 -5.70 -2.54
C TYR A 67 -4.00 -5.07 -2.25
N GLU A 68 -3.30 -4.69 -3.32
CA GLU A 68 -2.18 -3.76 -3.25
C GLU A 68 -2.74 -2.33 -3.28
N LYS A 69 -1.99 -1.36 -2.76
CA LYS A 69 -2.41 0.05 -2.74
C LYS A 69 -1.38 0.92 -3.44
N ALA A 70 -1.86 1.79 -4.31
CA ALA A 70 -1.11 2.94 -4.82
C ALA A 70 -1.76 4.24 -4.31
N GLU A 71 -0.94 5.26 -4.09
CA GLU A 71 -1.39 6.57 -3.61
C GLU A 71 -0.87 7.66 -4.54
N HIS A 72 -1.75 8.56 -4.94
CA HIS A 72 -1.39 9.75 -5.71
C HIS A 72 -1.91 10.99 -4.99
N TYR A 73 -1.12 12.06 -5.00
CA TYR A 73 -1.46 13.31 -4.33
C TYR A 73 -1.57 14.42 -5.35
N PHE A 74 -2.56 15.30 -5.18
CA PHE A 74 -2.83 16.42 -6.08
C PHE A 74 -3.09 17.70 -5.30
N LYS A 75 -2.87 18.84 -5.93
CA LYS A 75 -3.22 20.15 -5.36
C LYS A 75 -4.74 20.28 -5.25
N GLN A 76 -5.19 21.09 -4.29
CA GLN A 76 -6.61 21.36 -4.07
C GLN A 76 -7.31 21.89 -5.34
N ALA A 77 -6.62 22.68 -6.15
CA ALA A 77 -7.13 23.18 -7.43
C ALA A 77 -7.55 22.07 -8.42
N MET A 78 -7.00 20.84 -8.26
CA MET A 78 -7.30 19.68 -9.10
C MET A 78 -8.54 18.90 -8.63
N HIS A 79 -9.20 19.31 -7.54
CA HIS A 79 -10.32 18.55 -6.95
C HIS A 79 -11.40 18.21 -7.98
N THR A 80 -11.91 19.19 -8.71
CA THR A 80 -12.98 18.96 -9.70
C THR A 80 -12.52 18.07 -10.85
N ALA A 81 -11.30 18.28 -11.35
CA ALA A 81 -10.74 17.50 -12.45
C ALA A 81 -10.53 16.03 -12.06
N VAL A 82 -9.92 15.78 -10.91
CA VAL A 82 -9.67 14.42 -10.41
C VAL A 82 -10.97 13.74 -10.01
N SER A 83 -11.87 14.42 -9.31
CA SER A 83 -13.18 13.89 -8.91
C SER A 83 -14.03 13.48 -10.11
N SER A 84 -14.07 14.30 -11.14
CA SER A 84 -14.80 13.98 -12.39
C SER A 84 -14.16 12.84 -13.16
N ALA A 85 -12.83 12.80 -13.22
CA ALA A 85 -12.09 11.72 -13.88
C ALA A 85 -12.34 10.38 -13.20
N ILE A 86 -12.19 10.29 -11.87
CA ILE A 86 -12.41 9.02 -11.14
C ILE A 86 -13.87 8.56 -11.17
N ALA A 87 -14.82 9.46 -11.42
CA ALA A 87 -16.24 9.10 -11.51
C ALA A 87 -16.64 8.46 -12.84
N SER A 88 -15.94 8.78 -13.94
CA SER A 88 -16.33 8.35 -15.29
C SER A 88 -15.19 7.85 -16.17
N MET A 89 -14.03 8.48 -16.12
CA MET A 89 -12.87 8.21 -16.98
C MET A 89 -11.56 8.18 -16.20
N PRO A 90 -11.32 7.15 -15.37
CA PRO A 90 -10.14 7.08 -14.49
C PRO A 90 -8.81 7.14 -15.27
N GLU A 91 -8.79 6.73 -16.52
CA GLU A 91 -7.65 6.85 -17.43
C GLU A 91 -7.30 8.31 -17.78
N ALA A 92 -8.22 9.26 -17.56
CA ALA A 92 -8.01 10.70 -17.80
C ALA A 92 -7.31 11.43 -16.62
N VAL A 93 -7.07 10.75 -15.48
CA VAL A 93 -6.32 11.34 -14.37
C VAL A 93 -4.90 11.68 -14.82
N ASN A 94 -4.52 12.95 -14.70
CA ASN A 94 -3.21 13.43 -15.09
C ASN A 94 -2.18 13.26 -13.97
N LEU A 95 -1.39 12.19 -14.02
CA LEU A 95 -0.33 11.92 -13.04
C LEU A 95 0.87 12.89 -13.14
N ALA A 96 1.04 13.61 -14.23
CA ALA A 96 2.09 14.63 -14.35
C ALA A 96 1.89 15.80 -13.36
N GLU A 97 0.65 15.98 -12.89
CA GLU A 97 0.28 16.99 -11.89
C GLU A 97 0.26 16.44 -10.45
N ALA A 98 0.66 15.17 -10.27
CA ALA A 98 0.76 14.58 -8.94
C ALA A 98 1.91 15.17 -8.15
N GLU A 99 1.65 15.60 -6.91
CA GLU A 99 2.63 16.20 -6.01
C GLU A 99 2.47 15.61 -4.61
N LYS A 100 3.48 14.85 -4.19
CA LYS A 100 3.46 14.12 -2.91
C LYS A 100 3.20 15.04 -1.71
N GLY A 101 2.26 14.65 -0.86
CA GLY A 101 1.93 15.39 0.36
C GLY A 101 1.00 16.58 0.15
N SER A 102 0.39 16.71 -1.05
CA SER A 102 -0.60 17.75 -1.35
C SER A 102 -1.97 17.48 -0.71
N ALA A 103 -2.88 18.45 -0.85
CA ALA A 103 -4.17 18.48 -0.14
C ALA A 103 -5.15 17.36 -0.53
N LEU A 104 -5.04 16.82 -1.74
CA LEU A 104 -5.87 15.71 -2.20
C LEU A 104 -5.06 14.43 -2.25
N LYS A 105 -5.64 13.32 -1.83
CA LYS A 105 -5.06 11.98 -1.91
C LYS A 105 -6.02 11.05 -2.62
N LEU A 106 -5.58 10.47 -3.74
CA LEU A 106 -6.28 9.41 -4.46
C LEU A 106 -5.71 8.06 -4.02
N ASP A 107 -6.52 7.27 -3.33
CA ASP A 107 -6.22 5.90 -2.97
C ASP A 107 -6.71 4.96 -4.07
N VAL A 108 -5.83 4.09 -4.55
CA VAL A 108 -6.12 3.09 -5.58
C VAL A 108 -5.80 1.72 -5.02
N TYR A 109 -6.83 0.97 -4.67
CA TYR A 109 -6.71 -0.43 -4.23
C TYR A 109 -6.91 -1.34 -5.44
N TYR A 110 -6.00 -2.26 -5.70
CA TYR A 110 -6.08 -3.14 -6.87
C TYR A 110 -5.67 -4.57 -6.56
N ASN A 111 -6.32 -5.51 -7.25
CA ASN A 111 -6.04 -6.93 -7.17
C ASN A 111 -5.76 -7.47 -8.58
N LYS A 112 -4.55 -7.98 -8.79
CA LYS A 112 -4.10 -8.52 -10.09
C LYS A 112 -4.78 -9.84 -10.45
N THR A 113 -5.22 -10.60 -9.45
CA THR A 113 -5.85 -11.91 -9.66
C THR A 113 -7.33 -11.76 -10.04
N SER A 114 -8.09 -10.97 -9.28
CA SER A 114 -9.50 -10.69 -9.60
C SER A 114 -9.69 -9.62 -10.67
N ARG A 115 -8.60 -8.92 -11.08
CA ARG A 115 -8.57 -7.84 -12.06
C ARG A 115 -9.49 -6.68 -11.72
N LYS A 116 -9.72 -6.47 -10.43
CA LYS A 116 -10.56 -5.40 -9.89
C LYS A 116 -9.74 -4.32 -9.24
N ALA A 117 -10.24 -3.10 -9.30
CA ALA A 117 -9.67 -1.96 -8.62
C ALA A 117 -10.75 -1.05 -8.04
N TYR A 118 -10.40 -0.39 -6.94
CA TYR A 118 -11.27 0.54 -6.23
C TYR A 118 -10.54 1.86 -6.04
N LEU A 119 -11.18 2.95 -6.41
CA LEU A 119 -10.65 4.30 -6.33
C LEU A 119 -11.47 5.11 -5.34
N GLN A 120 -10.80 5.86 -4.47
CA GLN A 120 -11.44 6.79 -3.56
C GLN A 120 -10.58 8.03 -3.39
N LEU A 121 -11.19 9.21 -3.48
CA LEU A 121 -10.54 10.49 -3.28
C LEU A 121 -10.74 10.95 -1.83
N PHE A 122 -9.66 11.46 -1.24
CA PHE A 122 -9.62 12.03 0.10
C PHE A 122 -9.13 13.46 0.02
N GLU A 123 -9.62 14.29 0.92
CA GLU A 123 -9.20 15.67 1.11
C GLU A 123 -8.51 15.82 2.48
N TYR A 124 -7.42 16.59 2.51
CA TYR A 124 -6.73 16.89 3.76
C TYR A 124 -7.55 17.88 4.59
N VAL A 125 -7.96 17.42 5.76
CA VAL A 125 -8.48 18.25 6.85
C VAL A 125 -7.43 18.33 7.96
N PRO A 126 -7.47 19.30 8.89
CA PRO A 126 -6.43 19.42 9.90
C PRO A 126 -6.13 18.07 10.57
N HIS A 127 -4.88 17.61 10.41
CA HIS A 127 -4.28 16.39 10.95
C HIS A 127 -4.67 15.06 10.28
N THR A 128 -5.59 14.99 9.30
CA THR A 128 -5.99 13.73 8.68
C THR A 128 -6.48 13.91 7.24
N TYR A 129 -6.63 12.79 6.50
CA TYR A 129 -7.33 12.77 5.21
C TYR A 129 -8.70 12.15 5.40
N GLU A 130 -9.74 12.84 4.98
CA GLU A 130 -11.12 12.38 5.03
C GLU A 130 -11.65 12.08 3.62
N PRO A 131 -12.50 11.05 3.44
CA PRO A 131 -13.05 10.71 2.14
C PRO A 131 -13.97 11.84 1.64
N CYS A 132 -13.67 12.39 0.46
CA CYS A 132 -14.48 13.39 -0.22
C CYS A 132 -15.19 12.84 -1.45
N SER A 133 -15.02 11.55 -1.76
CA SER A 133 -15.78 10.85 -2.81
C SER A 133 -16.28 9.50 -2.31
N LYS A 134 -17.26 8.92 -3.02
CA LYS A 134 -17.58 7.50 -2.88
C LYS A 134 -16.46 6.62 -3.44
N VAL A 135 -16.50 5.33 -3.11
CA VAL A 135 -15.62 4.34 -3.73
C VAL A 135 -16.15 3.98 -5.12
N TYR A 136 -15.27 4.05 -6.12
CA TYR A 136 -15.56 3.64 -7.50
C TYR A 136 -14.87 2.33 -7.82
N GLU A 137 -15.60 1.36 -8.39
CA GLU A 137 -15.06 0.08 -8.86
C GLU A 137 -14.78 0.16 -10.35
N TYR A 138 -13.59 -0.33 -10.75
CA TYR A 138 -13.15 -0.40 -12.13
C TYR A 138 -12.41 -1.71 -12.42
N ASP A 139 -12.37 -2.10 -13.70
CA ASP A 139 -11.46 -3.13 -14.16
C ASP A 139 -10.02 -2.63 -14.12
N LEU A 140 -9.11 -3.52 -13.75
CA LEU A 140 -7.68 -3.20 -13.60
C LEU A 140 -7.07 -2.59 -14.88
N GLU A 141 -7.57 -2.98 -16.06
CA GLU A 141 -7.10 -2.48 -17.35
C GLU A 141 -7.28 -0.98 -17.51
N ARG A 142 -8.39 -0.43 -17.00
CA ARG A 142 -8.72 0.99 -17.09
C ARG A 142 -7.85 1.88 -16.21
N ILE A 143 -7.24 1.30 -15.18
CA ILE A 143 -6.48 2.06 -14.18
C ILE A 143 -4.98 1.75 -14.19
N GLN A 144 -4.47 1.07 -15.22
CA GLN A 144 -3.06 0.66 -15.28
C GLN A 144 -2.06 1.81 -15.12
N LYS A 145 -2.41 3.02 -15.55
CA LYS A 145 -1.57 4.20 -15.34
C LYS A 145 -1.46 4.59 -13.86
N LEU A 146 -2.48 4.32 -13.07
CA LEU A 146 -2.55 4.69 -11.65
C LEU A 146 -1.81 3.71 -10.72
N ILE A 147 -1.35 2.58 -11.24
CA ILE A 147 -0.67 1.52 -10.46
C ILE A 147 0.81 1.34 -10.83
N LYS A 148 1.34 2.19 -11.72
CA LYS A 148 2.76 2.16 -12.14
C LYS A 148 3.65 3.03 -11.27
#